data_4948ced4e3a5a31b33981c9a12960fea
#
_entry.id   4948ced4e3a5a31b33981c9a12960fea
#
_cell.length_a   1.000
_cell.length_b   1.000
_cell.length_c   1.000
_cell.angle_alpha   90.00
_cell.angle_beta   90.00
_cell.angle_gamma   90.00
#
_symmetry.space_group_name_H-M   'P 1'
#
loop_
_entity.id
_entity.type
_entity.pdbx_description
1 polymer ?
#
loop_
_entity_poly.entity_id
_entity_poly.type
_entity_poly.pdbx_seq_one_letter_code
_entity_poly.pdbx_strand_id
1 'polypeptide(L)'
;MRLIVPIFINCLLVLAVYLAEKYTSAKKLPYMTKQIIVGVLFGGVSAFASSYGVEWLGAVVNVRDAAPLSAGLIFGAPACIISGFIGGLYRWFSVYWGAGTYTRVACSIATILAGFMAAGLRKLMFDNKKPTWGYGVCIAVACEVIHMILIFITNMGNSSQAFEFVKGATFPMIIGNAIAVGCAIIIVSLLSHERFKIKKDNEQISSTFQRWLLACIVIAYIVTSSFTYILQNGMVNVETQKVFTTAINDVEASVKEKSDIALLEIAQNVKDEYESNPGITLDELKDKHNVVEINIIDGEGMVAISTDKGNEGYDMNRSDQSREFVNVLKDREYFVQKYSPRGIDGSVWRKYAAINLDDGGFIQVGYDAEQFHAMLDEFVVDVTKNRHVGTEGFVAVCDETLAIVTDNKDYAGADVSTIGIEPPEEMKEGKTATALYYANVADGETELGEKYMYVFKFVEGYCIIAAMPESEAVFMRDASIYTSIFMQVIIFATLFVFIYILIKRVIINNLEKINDTLGRIT
;
A
#
# COMPACT_ATOMS: atom_id res chain seq x y z
N MET A 1 21.05 11.30 18.61
CA MET A 1 21.37 12.04 19.84
C MET A 1 20.13 12.59 20.55
N ARG A 2 19.16 13.25 19.87
CA ARG A 2 17.97 13.85 20.51
C ARG A 2 17.06 12.86 21.27
N LEU A 3 16.91 11.61 20.81
CA LEU A 3 16.12 10.60 21.53
C LEU A 3 16.82 10.03 22.79
N ILE A 4 18.14 10.04 22.81
CA ILE A 4 18.94 9.48 23.92
C ILE A 4 18.82 10.34 25.18
N VAL A 5 18.75 11.67 25.02
CA VAL A 5 18.67 12.62 26.16
C VAL A 5 17.43 12.40 27.05
N PRO A 6 16.20 12.32 26.51
CA PRO A 6 15.02 12.00 27.32
C PRO A 6 15.09 10.62 27.98
N ILE A 7 15.65 9.60 27.32
CA ILE A 7 15.88 8.27 27.90
C ILE A 7 16.78 8.39 29.13
N PHE A 8 17.89 9.10 29.00
CA PHE A 8 18.84 9.30 30.10
C PHE A 8 18.21 10.08 31.25
N ILE A 9 17.46 11.16 30.97
CA ILE A 9 16.75 11.93 31.99
C ILE A 9 15.71 11.07 32.73
N ASN A 10 14.95 10.23 32.01
CA ASN A 10 14.01 9.29 32.62
C ASN A 10 14.72 8.32 33.58
N CYS A 11 15.83 7.74 33.17
CA CYS A 11 16.61 6.82 33.99
C CYS A 11 17.23 7.53 35.22
N LEU A 12 17.75 8.74 35.04
CA LEU A 12 18.27 9.55 36.15
C LEU A 12 17.18 9.91 37.15
N LEU A 13 15.98 10.29 36.69
CA LEU A 13 14.87 10.58 37.57
C LEU A 13 14.43 9.36 38.36
N VAL A 14 14.34 8.18 37.69
CA VAL A 14 14.06 6.91 38.37
C VAL A 14 15.08 6.64 39.50
N LEU A 15 16.36 6.80 39.20
CA LEU A 15 17.44 6.65 40.20
C LEU A 15 17.27 7.62 41.34
N ALA A 16 17.08 8.91 41.03
CA ALA A 16 16.97 9.97 42.06
C ALA A 16 15.76 9.76 42.99
N VAL A 17 14.58 9.45 42.41
CA VAL A 17 13.35 9.19 43.17
C VAL A 17 13.52 7.95 44.05
N TYR A 18 14.07 6.87 43.54
CA TYR A 18 14.30 5.64 44.29
C TYR A 18 15.27 5.86 45.46
N LEU A 19 16.37 6.58 45.25
CA LEU A 19 17.31 6.91 46.30
C LEU A 19 16.68 7.85 47.36
N ALA A 20 15.90 8.84 46.92
CA ALA A 20 15.18 9.73 47.83
C ALA A 20 14.20 8.96 48.71
N GLU A 21 13.40 8.06 48.15
CA GLU A 21 12.49 7.21 48.94
C GLU A 21 13.22 6.28 49.91
N LYS A 22 14.43 5.82 49.57
CA LYS A 22 15.18 4.88 50.41
C LYS A 22 15.98 5.56 51.50
N TYR A 23 16.59 6.72 51.23
CA TYR A 23 17.63 7.31 52.08
C TYR A 23 17.29 8.68 52.70
N THR A 24 16.14 9.30 52.31
CA THR A 24 15.78 10.64 52.78
C THR A 24 14.50 10.66 53.61
N SER A 25 14.16 11.83 54.15
CA SER A 25 12.89 12.09 54.85
C SER A 25 11.67 11.88 53.95
N ALA A 26 11.84 11.77 52.66
CA ALA A 26 10.77 11.42 51.71
C ALA A 26 10.11 10.06 52.04
N LYS A 27 10.84 9.15 52.71
CA LYS A 27 10.31 7.89 53.25
C LYS A 27 9.10 8.10 54.17
N LYS A 28 9.06 9.20 54.93
CA LYS A 28 8.00 9.51 55.93
C LYS A 28 6.75 10.16 55.32
N LEU A 29 6.79 10.58 54.04
CA LEU A 29 5.65 11.23 53.40
C LEU A 29 4.47 10.26 53.23
N PRO A 30 3.20 10.77 53.35
CA PRO A 30 2.02 9.98 53.04
C PRO A 30 2.07 9.40 51.61
N TYR A 31 1.50 8.22 51.43
CA TYR A 31 1.53 7.52 50.13
C TYR A 31 1.06 8.40 48.98
N MET A 32 -0.12 9.04 49.10
CA MET A 32 -0.68 9.89 48.04
C MET A 32 0.20 11.10 47.72
N THR A 33 0.81 11.73 48.75
CA THR A 33 1.74 12.86 48.55
C THR A 33 2.96 12.42 47.72
N LYS A 34 3.52 11.25 48.00
CA LYS A 34 4.62 10.68 47.22
C LYS A 34 4.18 10.46 45.75
N GLN A 35 3.01 9.85 45.56
CA GLN A 35 2.50 9.56 44.23
C GLN A 35 2.27 10.84 43.43
N ILE A 36 1.77 11.90 44.03
CA ILE A 36 1.60 13.21 43.38
C ILE A 36 2.95 13.80 42.98
N ILE A 37 3.92 13.81 43.88
CA ILE A 37 5.29 14.33 43.58
C ILE A 37 5.92 13.54 42.43
N VAL A 38 5.90 12.23 42.52
CA VAL A 38 6.45 11.35 41.45
C VAL A 38 5.69 11.60 40.14
N GLY A 39 4.38 11.65 40.17
CA GLY A 39 3.56 11.89 38.98
C GLY A 39 3.86 13.23 38.31
N VAL A 40 4.05 14.30 39.09
CA VAL A 40 4.43 15.62 38.55
C VAL A 40 5.83 15.62 37.94
N LEU A 41 6.81 15.01 38.61
CA LEU A 41 8.18 14.93 38.12
C LEU A 41 8.27 14.15 36.80
N PHE A 42 7.65 12.96 36.74
CA PHE A 42 7.63 12.18 35.50
C PHE A 42 6.74 12.81 34.42
N GLY A 43 5.69 13.53 34.82
CA GLY A 43 4.90 14.37 33.91
C GLY A 43 5.75 15.47 33.24
N GLY A 44 6.64 16.10 34.03
CA GLY A 44 7.62 17.07 33.53
C GLY A 44 8.61 16.45 32.52
N VAL A 45 9.09 15.21 32.77
CA VAL A 45 9.96 14.48 31.82
C VAL A 45 9.18 14.14 30.55
N SER A 46 7.91 13.72 30.65
CA SER A 46 7.06 13.45 29.49
C SER A 46 6.84 14.72 28.66
N ALA A 47 6.60 15.87 29.31
CA ALA A 47 6.48 17.17 28.66
C ALA A 47 7.78 17.59 27.96
N PHE A 48 8.90 17.45 28.65
CA PHE A 48 10.23 17.70 28.05
C PHE A 48 10.48 16.84 26.82
N ALA A 49 10.24 15.53 26.90
CA ALA A 49 10.42 14.59 25.79
C ALA A 49 9.49 14.91 24.62
N SER A 50 8.31 15.48 24.85
CA SER A 50 7.39 15.92 23.79
C SER A 50 7.97 17.04 22.92
N SER A 51 8.78 17.95 23.51
CA SER A 51 9.41 19.07 22.80
C SER A 51 10.83 18.74 22.33
N TYR A 52 11.49 17.80 22.98
CA TYR A 52 12.89 17.44 22.70
C TYR A 52 12.97 16.10 21.98
N GLY A 53 12.51 16.09 20.72
CA GLY A 53 12.54 14.93 19.84
C GLY A 53 13.19 15.23 18.49
N VAL A 54 12.97 14.36 17.55
CA VAL A 54 13.37 14.52 16.13
C VAL A 54 12.14 14.89 15.33
N GLU A 55 12.20 16.02 14.66
CA GLU A 55 11.13 16.43 13.74
C GLU A 55 11.19 15.56 12.47
N TRP A 56 10.06 15.00 12.10
CA TRP A 56 9.91 14.15 10.92
C TRP A 56 8.50 14.35 10.35
N LEU A 57 8.41 14.72 9.06
CA LEU A 57 7.14 14.96 8.33
C LEU A 57 6.17 15.87 9.11
N GLY A 58 6.68 16.97 9.68
CA GLY A 58 5.88 17.95 10.40
C GLY A 58 5.33 17.48 11.77
N ALA A 59 5.85 16.37 12.33
CA ALA A 59 5.57 15.93 13.70
C ALA A 59 6.87 15.55 14.43
N VAL A 60 6.78 15.30 15.74
CA VAL A 60 7.95 15.04 16.59
C VAL A 60 7.98 13.58 17.05
N VAL A 61 8.98 12.84 16.55
CA VAL A 61 9.36 11.50 17.02
C VAL A 61 10.06 11.63 18.37
N ASN A 62 9.54 10.96 19.40
CA ASN A 62 10.03 11.11 20.76
C ASN A 62 9.76 9.87 21.63
N VAL A 63 10.23 9.91 22.90
CA VAL A 63 10.10 8.82 23.88
C VAL A 63 9.35 9.27 25.14
N ARG A 64 8.31 10.11 24.98
CA ARG A 64 7.58 10.70 26.10
C ARG A 64 6.77 9.69 26.92
N ASP A 65 6.31 8.59 26.30
CA ASP A 65 5.45 7.60 26.93
C ASP A 65 6.22 6.71 27.91
N ALA A 66 7.56 6.68 27.82
CA ALA A 66 8.42 6.02 28.78
C ALA A 66 8.29 6.58 30.20
N ALA A 67 8.06 7.89 30.36
CA ALA A 67 7.97 8.52 31.66
C ALA A 67 6.73 8.07 32.47
N PRO A 68 5.47 8.17 31.96
CA PRO A 68 4.32 7.63 32.66
C PRO A 68 4.39 6.11 32.87
N LEU A 69 4.94 5.34 31.91
CA LEU A 69 5.14 3.90 32.07
C LEU A 69 6.11 3.59 33.22
N SER A 70 7.26 4.28 33.28
CA SER A 70 8.23 4.12 34.37
C SER A 70 7.65 4.50 35.72
N ALA A 71 6.94 5.63 35.80
CA ALA A 71 6.27 6.07 37.02
C ALA A 71 5.27 5.02 37.56
N GLY A 72 4.45 4.46 36.65
CA GLY A 72 3.44 3.47 36.99
C GLY A 72 4.01 2.13 37.40
N LEU A 73 4.84 1.57 36.56
CA LEU A 73 5.37 0.22 36.77
C LEU A 73 6.31 0.13 37.97
N ILE A 74 7.02 1.21 38.31
CA ILE A 74 8.00 1.23 39.39
C ILE A 74 7.41 1.78 40.70
N PHE A 75 6.77 2.95 40.68
CA PHE A 75 6.39 3.67 41.90
C PHE A 75 4.93 3.52 42.28
N GLY A 76 3.98 3.57 41.35
CA GLY A 76 2.58 3.32 41.69
C GLY A 76 1.56 3.83 40.68
N ALA A 77 0.34 3.30 40.79
CA ALA A 77 -0.75 3.61 39.87
C ALA A 77 -1.18 5.11 39.86
N PRO A 78 -1.28 5.84 40.98
CA PRO A 78 -1.62 7.26 40.92
C PRO A 78 -0.55 8.10 40.21
N ALA A 79 0.74 7.76 40.37
CA ALA A 79 1.84 8.50 39.76
C ALA A 79 1.80 8.44 38.23
N CYS A 80 1.50 7.27 37.62
CA CYS A 80 1.42 7.18 36.19
C CYS A 80 0.20 7.87 35.58
N ILE A 81 -0.94 7.85 36.28
CA ILE A 81 -2.13 8.56 35.81
C ILE A 81 -1.82 10.06 35.78
N ILE A 82 -1.25 10.62 36.85
CA ILE A 82 -0.87 12.04 36.93
C ILE A 82 0.16 12.37 35.84
N SER A 83 1.21 11.55 35.68
CA SER A 83 2.24 11.76 34.68
C SER A 83 1.69 11.69 33.26
N GLY A 84 0.83 10.71 32.95
CA GLY A 84 0.16 10.58 31.66
C GLY A 84 -0.72 11.76 31.32
N PHE A 85 -1.50 12.26 32.32
CA PHE A 85 -2.31 13.47 32.13
C PHE A 85 -1.47 14.71 31.85
N ILE A 86 -0.41 14.95 32.63
CA ILE A 86 0.47 16.10 32.44
C ILE A 86 1.14 16.01 31.05
N GLY A 87 1.70 14.86 30.68
CA GLY A 87 2.34 14.65 29.40
C GLY A 87 1.39 14.80 28.22
N GLY A 88 0.19 14.22 28.32
CA GLY A 88 -0.84 14.30 27.30
C GLY A 88 -1.42 15.71 27.14
N LEU A 89 -1.71 16.41 28.22
CA LEU A 89 -2.13 17.81 28.17
C LEU A 89 -1.05 18.72 27.61
N TYR A 90 0.20 18.54 28.05
CA TYR A 90 1.31 19.28 27.47
C TYR A 90 1.40 19.07 25.96
N ARG A 91 1.29 17.82 25.50
CA ARG A 91 1.28 17.51 24.05
C ARG A 91 0.13 18.17 23.32
N TRP A 92 -1.05 18.25 23.92
CA TRP A 92 -2.20 18.92 23.36
C TRP A 92 -1.93 20.41 23.08
N PHE A 93 -1.23 21.09 23.97
CA PHE A 93 -0.92 22.51 23.83
C PHE A 93 0.37 22.78 23.06
N SER A 94 1.32 21.83 23.02
CA SER A 94 2.65 22.04 22.43
C SER A 94 2.62 22.37 20.92
N VAL A 95 1.54 22.07 20.23
CA VAL A 95 1.36 22.39 18.80
C VAL A 95 1.28 23.91 18.54
N TYR A 96 0.99 24.72 19.55
CA TYR A 96 0.95 26.19 19.40
C TYR A 96 2.34 26.83 19.34
N TRP A 97 3.38 26.09 19.73
CA TRP A 97 4.78 26.55 19.70
C TRP A 97 5.75 25.53 19.13
N GLY A 98 5.23 24.43 18.55
CA GLY A 98 6.02 23.34 17.95
C GLY A 98 5.27 22.60 16.86
N ALA A 99 5.92 21.59 16.28
CA ALA A 99 5.37 20.77 15.19
C ALA A 99 4.34 19.74 15.68
N GLY A 100 3.60 19.17 14.73
CA GLY A 100 2.77 17.98 14.93
C GLY A 100 1.30 18.24 15.15
N THR A 101 0.73 19.21 14.47
CA THR A 101 -0.70 19.56 14.56
C THR A 101 -1.59 18.36 14.19
N TYR A 102 -1.28 17.65 13.11
CA TYR A 102 -2.08 16.51 12.66
C TYR A 102 -2.00 15.28 13.59
N THR A 103 -0.89 15.10 14.34
CA THR A 103 -0.75 14.01 15.32
C THR A 103 -1.20 14.41 16.73
N ARG A 104 -1.71 15.65 16.93
CA ARG A 104 -2.10 16.22 18.23
C ARG A 104 -3.01 15.30 19.03
N VAL A 105 -4.11 14.88 18.43
CA VAL A 105 -5.14 14.06 19.09
C VAL A 105 -4.59 12.70 19.48
N ALA A 106 -4.03 11.98 18.52
CA ALA A 106 -3.45 10.64 18.74
C ALA A 106 -2.40 10.64 19.84
N CYS A 107 -1.44 11.52 19.70
CA CYS A 107 -0.31 11.61 20.62
C CYS A 107 -0.73 12.00 22.06
N SER A 108 -1.72 12.88 22.22
CA SER A 108 -2.21 13.28 23.55
C SER A 108 -2.97 12.13 24.22
N ILE A 109 -3.86 11.48 23.47
CA ILE A 109 -4.63 10.33 23.96
C ILE A 109 -3.71 9.16 24.30
N ALA A 110 -2.72 8.84 23.42
CA ALA A 110 -1.80 7.75 23.65
C ALA A 110 -1.03 7.88 24.97
N THR A 111 -0.50 9.08 25.27
CA THR A 111 0.25 9.32 26.50
C THR A 111 -0.62 9.20 27.75
N ILE A 112 -1.86 9.70 27.70
CA ILE A 112 -2.82 9.51 28.79
C ILE A 112 -3.15 8.02 28.96
N LEU A 113 -3.41 7.33 27.86
CA LEU A 113 -3.72 5.90 27.85
C LEU A 113 -2.56 5.06 28.39
N ALA A 114 -1.30 5.39 28.06
CA ALA A 114 -0.13 4.72 28.60
C ALA A 114 -0.08 4.78 30.14
N GLY A 115 -0.45 5.92 30.73
CA GLY A 115 -0.60 6.06 32.18
C GLY A 115 -1.68 5.13 32.76
N PHE A 116 -2.86 5.09 32.17
CA PHE A 116 -3.93 4.19 32.61
C PHE A 116 -3.59 2.71 32.42
N MET A 117 -2.95 2.35 31.30
CA MET A 117 -2.52 0.98 31.06
C MET A 117 -1.49 0.50 32.08
N ALA A 118 -0.49 1.32 32.39
CA ALA A 118 0.48 1.02 33.43
C ALA A 118 -0.19 0.81 34.80
N ALA A 119 -1.15 1.66 35.18
CA ALA A 119 -1.91 1.53 36.41
C ALA A 119 -2.72 0.24 36.46
N GLY A 120 -3.45 -0.06 35.39
CA GLY A 120 -4.28 -1.26 35.27
C GLY A 120 -3.45 -2.54 35.33
N LEU A 121 -2.39 -2.63 34.52
CA LEU A 121 -1.53 -3.81 34.46
C LEU A 121 -0.77 -4.04 35.76
N ARG A 122 -0.29 -2.97 36.42
CA ARG A 122 0.32 -3.09 37.75
C ARG A 122 -0.59 -3.74 38.77
N LYS A 123 -1.87 -3.35 38.77
CA LYS A 123 -2.88 -3.89 39.70
C LYS A 123 -3.31 -5.30 39.32
N LEU A 124 -3.62 -5.54 38.05
CA LEU A 124 -4.24 -6.78 37.58
C LEU A 124 -3.22 -7.93 37.44
N MET A 125 -2.01 -7.63 36.96
CA MET A 125 -1.00 -8.65 36.68
C MET A 125 0.08 -8.78 37.75
N PHE A 126 0.51 -7.65 38.34
CA PHE A 126 1.70 -7.62 39.19
C PHE A 126 1.40 -7.40 40.68
N ASP A 127 0.15 -7.47 41.13
CA ASP A 127 -0.26 -7.31 42.54
C ASP A 127 0.34 -6.07 43.20
N ASN A 128 0.33 -4.95 42.48
CA ASN A 128 0.95 -3.68 42.82
C ASN A 128 2.46 -3.73 43.03
N LYS A 129 3.13 -4.82 42.65
CA LYS A 129 4.61 -4.94 42.64
C LYS A 129 5.18 -4.44 41.33
N LYS A 130 6.47 -4.13 41.36
CA LYS A 130 7.25 -3.80 40.16
C LYS A 130 7.40 -5.06 39.28
N PRO A 131 7.12 -4.98 37.94
CA PRO A 131 7.39 -6.10 37.02
C PRO A 131 8.89 -6.32 36.80
N THR A 132 9.24 -7.44 36.15
CA THR A 132 10.58 -7.63 35.63
C THR A 132 10.78 -6.75 34.39
N TRP A 133 12.05 -6.48 34.05
CA TRP A 133 12.38 -5.62 32.89
C TRP A 133 11.78 -6.10 31.58
N GLY A 134 11.74 -7.43 31.34
CA GLY A 134 11.14 -7.99 30.13
C GLY A 134 9.66 -7.66 29.97
N TYR A 135 8.85 -7.72 31.04
CA TYR A 135 7.47 -7.28 31.00
C TYR A 135 7.35 -5.78 30.76
N GLY A 136 8.25 -4.98 31.35
CA GLY A 136 8.28 -3.55 31.12
C GLY A 136 8.51 -3.20 29.65
N VAL A 137 9.45 -3.90 29.01
CA VAL A 137 9.72 -3.78 27.57
C VAL A 137 8.49 -4.17 26.74
N CYS A 138 7.88 -5.32 27.01
CA CYS A 138 6.68 -5.75 26.28
C CYS A 138 5.51 -4.75 26.43
N ILE A 139 5.32 -4.18 27.61
CA ILE A 139 4.28 -3.16 27.87
C ILE A 139 4.58 -1.88 27.08
N ALA A 140 5.83 -1.43 27.05
CA ALA A 140 6.22 -0.25 26.28
C ALA A 140 5.99 -0.47 24.76
N VAL A 141 6.36 -1.64 24.22
CA VAL A 141 6.08 -1.99 22.82
C VAL A 141 4.58 -1.97 22.55
N ALA A 142 3.76 -2.61 23.37
CA ALA A 142 2.31 -2.63 23.18
C ALA A 142 1.69 -1.22 23.24
N CYS A 143 2.16 -0.36 24.16
CA CYS A 143 1.70 1.02 24.24
C CYS A 143 2.04 1.83 22.99
N GLU A 144 3.25 1.67 22.46
CA GLU A 144 3.65 2.37 21.23
C GLU A 144 2.89 1.86 19.99
N VAL A 145 2.62 0.58 19.91
CA VAL A 145 1.78 0.06 18.81
C VAL A 145 0.36 0.64 18.87
N ILE A 146 -0.23 0.74 20.05
CA ILE A 146 -1.52 1.41 20.24
C ILE A 146 -1.42 2.89 19.82
N HIS A 147 -0.33 3.56 20.18
CA HIS A 147 -0.06 4.94 19.76
C HIS A 147 -0.03 5.08 18.22
N MET A 148 0.68 4.20 17.52
CA MET A 148 0.73 4.21 16.05
C MET A 148 -0.65 3.99 15.42
N ILE A 149 -1.45 3.08 15.96
CA ILE A 149 -2.83 2.85 15.50
C ILE A 149 -3.70 4.08 15.73
N LEU A 150 -3.57 4.76 16.85
CA LEU A 150 -4.30 6.00 17.11
C LEU A 150 -3.97 7.09 16.08
N ILE A 151 -2.72 7.16 15.59
CA ILE A 151 -2.35 8.08 14.51
C ILE A 151 -3.13 7.77 13.25
N PHE A 152 -3.27 6.51 12.86
CA PHE A 152 -4.09 6.12 11.70
C PHE A 152 -5.57 6.48 11.90
N ILE A 153 -6.16 6.09 13.03
CA ILE A 153 -7.58 6.31 13.30
C ILE A 153 -7.94 7.81 13.31
N THR A 154 -7.05 8.65 13.85
CA THR A 154 -7.30 10.10 13.94
C THR A 154 -7.00 10.87 12.67
N ASN A 155 -6.38 10.24 11.67
CA ASN A 155 -5.97 10.85 10.40
C ASN A 155 -6.48 10.09 9.18
N MET A 156 -7.67 9.50 9.26
CA MET A 156 -8.27 8.75 8.14
C MET A 156 -8.44 9.60 6.88
N GLY A 157 -8.64 10.93 7.01
CA GLY A 157 -8.78 11.85 5.87
C GLY A 157 -7.47 12.13 5.13
N ASN A 158 -6.31 11.79 5.72
CA ASN A 158 -4.98 11.89 5.10
C ASN A 158 -4.14 10.68 5.48
N SER A 159 -4.58 9.52 5.01
CA SER A 159 -3.98 8.23 5.35
C SER A 159 -2.54 8.07 4.84
N SER A 160 -2.19 8.71 3.72
CA SER A 160 -0.84 8.67 3.14
C SER A 160 0.19 9.34 4.06
N GLN A 161 -0.09 10.59 4.50
CA GLN A 161 0.79 11.30 5.43
C GLN A 161 0.92 10.57 6.77
N ALA A 162 -0.21 10.04 7.29
CA ALA A 162 -0.21 9.28 8.52
C ALA A 162 0.63 8.01 8.41
N PHE A 163 0.56 7.32 7.26
CA PHE A 163 1.34 6.11 7.01
C PHE A 163 2.83 6.40 6.91
N GLU A 164 3.24 7.38 6.13
CA GLU A 164 4.65 7.75 5.98
C GLU A 164 5.26 8.17 7.34
N PHE A 165 4.49 8.92 8.15
CA PHE A 165 4.93 9.25 9.50
C PHE A 165 5.10 7.98 10.36
N VAL A 166 4.10 7.09 10.38
CA VAL A 166 4.14 5.85 11.17
C VAL A 166 5.28 4.95 10.72
N LYS A 167 5.51 4.81 9.41
CA LYS A 167 6.61 4.03 8.83
C LYS A 167 7.98 4.52 9.35
N GLY A 168 8.22 5.83 9.36
CA GLY A 168 9.47 6.41 9.85
C GLY A 168 9.60 6.47 11.37
N ALA A 169 8.48 6.70 12.10
CA ALA A 169 8.47 6.91 13.55
C ALA A 169 8.41 5.62 14.38
N THR A 170 7.82 4.54 13.85
CA THR A 170 7.53 3.30 14.60
C THR A 170 8.76 2.70 15.26
N PHE A 171 9.81 2.41 14.49
CA PHE A 171 11.01 1.77 15.04
C PHE A 171 11.75 2.64 16.06
N PRO A 172 12.06 3.92 15.79
CA PRO A 172 12.71 4.79 16.78
C PRO A 172 11.90 4.94 18.08
N MET A 173 10.57 5.07 18.01
CA MET A 173 9.72 5.26 19.18
C MET A 173 9.56 3.98 19.98
N ILE A 174 9.30 2.84 19.34
CA ILE A 174 9.21 1.54 20.01
C ILE A 174 10.52 1.21 20.72
N ILE A 175 11.65 1.26 20.02
CA ILE A 175 12.96 0.93 20.59
C ILE A 175 13.32 1.91 21.72
N GLY A 176 13.12 3.21 21.50
CA GLY A 176 13.43 4.23 22.48
C GLY A 176 12.64 4.09 23.79
N ASN A 177 11.33 3.91 23.69
CA ASN A 177 10.46 3.72 24.87
C ASN A 177 10.75 2.37 25.57
N ALA A 178 10.97 1.30 24.81
CA ALA A 178 11.31 -0.01 25.35
C ALA A 178 12.65 0.02 26.13
N ILE A 179 13.68 0.65 25.59
CA ILE A 179 14.98 0.84 26.27
C ILE A 179 14.81 1.69 27.51
N ALA A 180 14.08 2.83 27.43
CA ALA A 180 13.89 3.73 28.56
C ALA A 180 13.20 3.03 29.74
N VAL A 181 12.11 2.31 29.49
CA VAL A 181 11.36 1.58 30.53
C VAL A 181 12.15 0.37 31.03
N GLY A 182 12.78 -0.39 30.15
CA GLY A 182 13.62 -1.55 30.50
C GLY A 182 14.79 -1.16 31.40
N CYS A 183 15.57 -0.15 31.00
CA CYS A 183 16.67 0.40 31.81
C CYS A 183 16.22 0.95 33.16
N ALA A 184 15.08 1.68 33.20
CA ALA A 184 14.50 2.20 34.43
C ALA A 184 14.21 1.06 35.44
N ILE A 185 13.59 -0.02 35.00
CA ILE A 185 13.30 -1.18 35.85
C ILE A 185 14.58 -1.91 36.26
N ILE A 186 15.56 -2.08 35.35
CA ILE A 186 16.86 -2.70 35.67
C ILE A 186 17.60 -1.90 36.74
N ILE A 187 17.66 -0.57 36.64
CA ILE A 187 18.28 0.31 37.65
C ILE A 187 17.71 0.04 39.04
N VAL A 188 16.38 0.02 39.18
CA VAL A 188 15.73 -0.24 40.44
C VAL A 188 15.99 -1.67 40.94
N SER A 189 15.98 -2.66 40.05
CA SER A 189 16.28 -4.06 40.41
C SER A 189 17.70 -4.25 40.91
N LEU A 190 18.68 -3.54 40.33
CA LEU A 190 20.09 -3.56 40.80
C LEU A 190 20.21 -2.90 42.17
N LEU A 191 19.58 -1.77 42.38
CA LEU A 191 19.62 -1.02 43.68
C LEU A 191 18.86 -1.72 44.81
N SER A 192 17.84 -2.50 44.48
CA SER A 192 17.12 -3.33 45.46
C SER A 192 17.79 -4.67 45.73
N HIS A 193 18.96 -4.92 45.13
CA HIS A 193 19.70 -6.19 45.26
C HIS A 193 18.85 -7.42 44.87
N GLU A 194 17.90 -7.25 43.97
CA GLU A 194 17.15 -8.37 43.41
C GLU A 194 18.11 -9.28 42.62
N ARG A 195 18.13 -10.55 42.99
CA ARG A 195 19.01 -11.53 42.29
C ARG A 195 18.39 -11.81 40.92
N PHE A 196 19.12 -11.51 39.84
CA PHE A 196 18.75 -11.91 38.49
C PHE A 196 18.86 -13.44 38.26
N LYS A 197 19.41 -14.19 39.23
CA LYS A 197 19.53 -15.66 39.15
C LYS A 197 18.15 -16.28 39.46
N ILE A 198 17.67 -17.07 38.53
CA ILE A 198 16.53 -17.95 38.70
C ILE A 198 16.93 -18.98 39.76
N LYS A 199 16.51 -18.80 41.04
CA LYS A 199 16.58 -19.86 42.03
C LYS A 199 15.48 -20.86 41.73
N LYS A 200 15.86 -22.07 41.33
CA LYS A 200 14.97 -23.14 40.90
C LYS A 200 14.06 -23.69 42.03
N ASP A 201 14.42 -23.46 43.28
CA ASP A 201 13.84 -24.17 44.43
C ASP A 201 12.65 -23.43 45.13
N ASN A 202 12.34 -22.15 44.80
CA ASN A 202 11.27 -21.40 45.43
C ASN A 202 10.56 -20.45 44.47
N GLU A 203 10.39 -20.83 43.18
CA GLU A 203 9.57 -20.03 42.26
C GLU A 203 8.08 -20.30 42.49
N GLN A 204 7.30 -19.22 42.67
CA GLN A 204 5.86 -19.32 42.65
C GLN A 204 5.41 -19.88 41.29
N ILE A 205 4.52 -20.85 41.29
CA ILE A 205 3.90 -21.44 40.10
C ILE A 205 3.41 -20.37 39.13
N SER A 206 2.90 -19.26 39.70
CA SER A 206 2.44 -18.09 38.96
C SER A 206 3.51 -17.44 38.07
N SER A 207 4.74 -17.26 38.57
CA SER A 207 5.82 -16.61 37.82
C SER A 207 6.37 -17.51 36.72
N THR A 208 6.44 -18.80 36.95
CA THR A 208 6.87 -19.79 35.94
C THR A 208 5.83 -19.85 34.82
N PHE A 209 4.55 -19.92 35.17
CA PHE A 209 3.47 -19.91 34.18
C PHE A 209 3.47 -18.63 33.33
N GLN A 210 3.60 -17.44 33.94
CA GLN A 210 3.69 -16.18 33.22
C GLN A 210 4.80 -16.19 32.17
N ARG A 211 5.99 -16.68 32.51
CA ARG A 211 7.13 -16.71 31.57
C ARG A 211 6.87 -17.63 30.39
N TRP A 212 6.33 -18.83 30.65
CA TRP A 212 6.01 -19.77 29.58
C TRP A 212 4.90 -19.23 28.68
N LEU A 213 3.84 -18.66 29.28
CA LEU A 213 2.75 -18.03 28.51
C LEU A 213 3.27 -16.89 27.63
N LEU A 214 4.12 -16.01 28.19
CA LEU A 214 4.73 -14.91 27.43
C LEU A 214 5.60 -15.46 26.28
N ALA A 215 6.43 -16.46 26.56
CA ALA A 215 7.27 -17.07 25.53
C ALA A 215 6.44 -17.68 24.40
N CYS A 216 5.38 -18.44 24.72
CA CYS A 216 4.50 -19.01 23.71
C CYS A 216 3.82 -17.94 22.85
N ILE A 217 3.36 -16.86 23.46
CA ILE A 217 2.68 -15.75 22.75
C ILE A 217 3.66 -14.98 21.88
N VAL A 218 4.88 -14.71 22.36
CA VAL A 218 5.91 -14.04 21.55
C VAL A 218 6.30 -14.91 20.34
N ILE A 219 6.48 -16.22 20.55
CA ILE A 219 6.77 -17.14 19.45
C ILE A 219 5.60 -17.16 18.43
N ALA A 220 4.36 -17.28 18.91
CA ALA A 220 3.18 -17.25 18.04
C ALA A 220 3.10 -15.92 17.24
N TYR A 221 3.36 -14.79 17.90
CA TYR A 221 3.42 -13.49 17.23
C TYR A 221 4.49 -13.43 16.14
N ILE A 222 5.71 -13.88 16.43
CA ILE A 222 6.80 -13.89 15.43
C ILE A 222 6.43 -14.76 14.22
N VAL A 223 5.90 -15.96 14.47
CA VAL A 223 5.49 -16.89 13.39
C VAL A 223 4.38 -16.28 12.53
N THR A 224 3.32 -15.77 13.16
CA THR A 224 2.18 -15.18 12.42
C THR A 224 2.57 -13.92 11.67
N SER A 225 3.39 -13.03 12.27
CA SER A 225 3.86 -11.81 11.61
C SER A 225 4.79 -12.11 10.44
N SER A 226 5.68 -13.10 10.58
CA SER A 226 6.55 -13.54 9.48
C SER A 226 5.75 -14.13 8.33
N PHE A 227 4.75 -14.95 8.64
CA PHE A 227 3.86 -15.53 7.64
C PHE A 227 3.03 -14.46 6.93
N THR A 228 2.46 -13.50 7.66
CA THR A 228 1.74 -12.35 7.11
C THR A 228 2.62 -11.56 6.14
N TYR A 229 3.86 -11.27 6.55
CA TYR A 229 4.82 -10.54 5.70
C TYR A 229 5.11 -11.28 4.39
N ILE A 230 5.39 -12.58 4.47
CA ILE A 230 5.69 -13.41 3.29
C ILE A 230 4.51 -13.44 2.33
N LEU A 231 3.29 -13.68 2.85
CA LEU A 231 2.07 -13.72 2.03
C LEU A 231 1.80 -12.38 1.34
N GLN A 232 1.82 -11.29 2.09
CA GLN A 232 1.51 -9.97 1.53
C GLN A 232 2.57 -9.51 0.53
N ASN A 233 3.84 -9.81 0.78
CA ASN A 233 4.91 -9.49 -0.17
C ASN A 233 4.78 -10.29 -1.49
N GLY A 234 4.29 -11.53 -1.43
CA GLY A 234 4.01 -12.33 -2.62
C GLY A 234 2.80 -11.84 -3.43
N MET A 235 1.80 -11.27 -2.77
CA MET A 235 0.56 -10.82 -3.42
C MET A 235 0.71 -9.49 -4.17
N VAL A 236 1.59 -8.61 -3.74
CA VAL A 236 1.75 -7.26 -4.32
C VAL A 236 2.03 -7.29 -5.81
N ASN A 237 2.99 -8.10 -6.25
CA ASN A 237 3.35 -8.16 -7.67
C ASN A 237 2.17 -8.58 -8.54
N VAL A 238 1.36 -9.52 -8.04
CA VAL A 238 0.16 -10.01 -8.76
C VAL A 238 -0.91 -8.92 -8.84
N GLU A 239 -1.18 -8.22 -7.74
CA GLU A 239 -2.17 -7.13 -7.71
C GLU A 239 -1.72 -5.94 -8.55
N THR A 240 -0.47 -5.52 -8.44
CA THR A 240 0.09 -4.41 -9.25
C THR A 240 0.05 -4.76 -10.73
N GLN A 241 0.46 -5.97 -11.13
CA GLN A 241 0.38 -6.42 -12.51
C GLN A 241 -1.07 -6.43 -13.02
N LYS A 242 -2.04 -6.82 -12.19
CA LYS A 242 -3.46 -6.78 -12.53
C LYS A 242 -3.96 -5.35 -12.76
N VAL A 243 -3.57 -4.40 -11.91
CA VAL A 243 -3.93 -2.98 -12.08
C VAL A 243 -3.40 -2.45 -13.42
N PHE A 244 -2.13 -2.67 -13.72
CA PHE A 244 -1.54 -2.27 -14.99
C PHE A 244 -2.19 -2.93 -16.20
N THR A 245 -2.41 -4.25 -16.14
CA THR A 245 -3.05 -4.99 -17.22
C THR A 245 -4.48 -4.49 -17.46
N THR A 246 -5.21 -4.15 -16.41
CA THR A 246 -6.56 -3.58 -16.53
C THR A 246 -6.50 -2.21 -17.21
N ALA A 247 -5.59 -1.32 -16.80
CA ALA A 247 -5.43 -0.01 -17.42
C ALA A 247 -5.10 -0.10 -18.92
N ILE A 248 -4.20 -1.01 -19.29
CA ILE A 248 -3.85 -1.26 -20.70
C ILE A 248 -5.05 -1.81 -21.47
N ASN A 249 -5.74 -2.81 -20.92
CA ASN A 249 -6.90 -3.41 -21.60
C ASN A 249 -8.05 -2.40 -21.78
N ASP A 250 -8.23 -1.47 -20.84
CA ASP A 250 -9.21 -0.40 -20.94
C ASP A 250 -8.87 0.58 -22.09
N VAL A 251 -7.58 0.91 -22.26
CA VAL A 251 -7.11 1.73 -23.39
C VAL A 251 -7.31 0.96 -24.70
N GLU A 252 -6.84 -0.29 -24.76
CA GLU A 252 -7.02 -1.17 -25.93
C GLU A 252 -8.49 -1.25 -26.35
N ALA A 253 -9.39 -1.54 -25.41
CA ALA A 253 -10.81 -1.66 -25.69
C ALA A 253 -11.40 -0.35 -26.21
N SER A 254 -11.04 0.79 -25.60
CA SER A 254 -11.54 2.11 -26.03
C SER A 254 -11.02 2.54 -27.38
N VAL A 255 -9.72 2.29 -27.67
CA VAL A 255 -9.13 2.58 -28.99
C VAL A 255 -9.77 1.71 -30.06
N LYS A 256 -9.92 0.41 -29.78
CA LYS A 256 -10.56 -0.53 -30.68
C LYS A 256 -12.00 -0.14 -30.97
N GLU A 257 -12.80 0.15 -29.93
CA GLU A 257 -14.20 0.56 -30.10
C GLU A 257 -14.32 1.81 -30.98
N LYS A 258 -13.52 2.85 -30.70
CA LYS A 258 -13.52 4.08 -31.50
C LYS A 258 -13.10 3.83 -32.95
N SER A 259 -12.06 3.04 -33.17
CA SER A 259 -11.57 2.72 -34.51
C SER A 259 -12.59 1.88 -35.31
N ASP A 260 -13.26 0.94 -34.67
CA ASP A 260 -14.29 0.11 -35.30
C ASP A 260 -15.51 0.94 -35.69
N ILE A 261 -15.94 1.86 -34.81
CA ILE A 261 -17.06 2.80 -35.08
C ILE A 261 -16.71 3.72 -36.26
N ALA A 262 -15.51 4.33 -36.26
CA ALA A 262 -15.10 5.26 -37.32
C ALA A 262 -15.03 4.58 -38.69
N LEU A 263 -14.42 3.38 -38.77
CA LEU A 263 -14.33 2.66 -40.03
C LEU A 263 -15.71 2.16 -40.50
N LEU A 264 -16.58 1.78 -39.57
CA LEU A 264 -17.96 1.38 -39.88
C LEU A 264 -18.77 2.56 -40.43
N GLU A 265 -18.63 3.76 -39.86
CA GLU A 265 -19.30 4.98 -40.34
C GLU A 265 -18.85 5.32 -41.78
N ILE A 266 -17.56 5.19 -42.08
CA ILE A 266 -17.06 5.36 -43.44
C ILE A 266 -17.62 4.29 -44.39
N ALA A 267 -17.66 3.04 -43.95
CA ALA A 267 -18.23 1.96 -44.76
C ALA A 267 -19.72 2.19 -45.04
N GLN A 268 -20.47 2.73 -44.08
CA GLN A 268 -21.86 3.10 -44.25
C GLN A 268 -22.05 4.24 -45.27
N ASN A 269 -21.20 5.28 -45.15
CA ASN A 269 -21.24 6.39 -46.12
C ASN A 269 -20.91 5.93 -47.54
N VAL A 270 -19.92 5.03 -47.69
CA VAL A 270 -19.55 4.43 -48.98
C VAL A 270 -20.70 3.58 -49.54
N LYS A 271 -21.36 2.76 -48.71
CA LYS A 271 -22.57 2.00 -49.10
C LYS A 271 -23.67 2.91 -49.62
N ASP A 272 -24.06 3.92 -48.82
CA ASP A 272 -25.15 4.83 -49.10
C ASP A 272 -24.94 5.59 -50.41
N GLU A 273 -23.70 6.03 -50.68
CA GLU A 273 -23.36 6.68 -51.95
C GLU A 273 -23.34 5.71 -53.15
N TYR A 274 -22.83 4.49 -52.93
CA TYR A 274 -22.80 3.45 -53.97
C TYR A 274 -24.22 3.07 -54.42
N GLU A 275 -25.14 2.89 -53.46
CA GLU A 275 -26.55 2.53 -53.75
C GLU A 275 -27.36 3.68 -54.30
N SER A 276 -27.11 4.93 -53.89
CA SER A 276 -27.85 6.12 -54.33
C SER A 276 -27.38 6.68 -55.66
N ASN A 277 -26.17 6.37 -56.12
CA ASN A 277 -25.60 6.87 -57.37
C ASN A 277 -25.04 5.73 -58.28
N PRO A 278 -25.89 5.11 -59.11
CA PRO A 278 -25.49 3.99 -59.96
C PRO A 278 -24.34 4.28 -60.97
N GLY A 279 -23.98 5.55 -61.15
CA GLY A 279 -22.91 5.99 -62.05
C GLY A 279 -21.56 6.24 -61.37
N ILE A 280 -21.47 6.17 -60.03
CA ILE A 280 -20.24 6.41 -59.31
C ILE A 280 -19.29 5.20 -59.42
N THR A 281 -18.02 5.46 -59.62
CA THR A 281 -17.02 4.39 -59.66
C THR A 281 -16.47 4.12 -58.27
N LEU A 282 -15.97 2.87 -58.01
CA LEU A 282 -15.36 2.56 -56.72
C LEU A 282 -14.08 3.38 -56.49
N ASP A 283 -13.36 3.76 -57.56
CA ASP A 283 -12.16 4.61 -57.44
C ASP A 283 -12.52 6.03 -56.99
N GLU A 284 -13.65 6.62 -57.47
CA GLU A 284 -14.15 7.92 -56.99
C GLU A 284 -14.57 7.86 -55.53
N LEU A 285 -15.22 6.77 -55.09
CA LEU A 285 -15.60 6.56 -53.68
C LEU A 285 -14.34 6.38 -52.79
N LYS A 286 -13.37 5.61 -53.26
CA LYS A 286 -12.09 5.39 -52.60
C LYS A 286 -11.38 6.70 -52.31
N ASP A 287 -11.22 7.55 -53.32
CA ASP A 287 -10.53 8.84 -53.21
C ASP A 287 -11.32 9.82 -52.32
N LYS A 288 -12.65 9.86 -52.44
CA LYS A 288 -13.52 10.72 -51.67
C LYS A 288 -13.52 10.40 -50.18
N HIS A 289 -13.54 9.14 -49.83
CA HIS A 289 -13.60 8.68 -48.43
C HIS A 289 -12.20 8.36 -47.87
N ASN A 290 -11.14 8.63 -48.62
CA ASN A 290 -9.74 8.41 -48.23
C ASN A 290 -9.50 6.99 -47.68
N VAL A 291 -9.94 5.99 -48.42
CA VAL A 291 -9.72 4.58 -48.12
C VAL A 291 -8.81 3.94 -49.16
N VAL A 292 -8.08 2.87 -48.85
CA VAL A 292 -7.17 2.25 -49.80
C VAL A 292 -7.82 1.19 -50.68
N GLU A 293 -8.91 0.60 -50.20
CA GLU A 293 -9.54 -0.53 -50.88
C GLU A 293 -11.04 -0.55 -50.66
N ILE A 294 -11.80 -0.74 -51.72
CA ILE A 294 -13.23 -1.01 -51.69
C ILE A 294 -13.47 -2.26 -52.56
N ASN A 295 -14.17 -3.23 -51.96
CA ASN A 295 -14.58 -4.46 -52.64
C ASN A 295 -16.10 -4.59 -52.56
N ILE A 296 -16.74 -5.01 -53.67
CA ILE A 296 -18.13 -5.48 -53.74
C ILE A 296 -18.08 -7.00 -53.87
N ILE A 297 -18.69 -7.66 -52.87
CA ILE A 297 -18.76 -9.13 -52.82
C ILE A 297 -20.22 -9.55 -53.06
N ASP A 298 -20.39 -10.53 -53.93
CA ASP A 298 -21.70 -11.08 -54.26
C ASP A 298 -22.26 -12.01 -53.15
N GLY A 299 -23.50 -12.46 -53.33
CA GLY A 299 -24.17 -13.36 -52.37
C GLY A 299 -23.55 -14.76 -52.27
N GLU A 300 -22.66 -15.15 -53.21
CA GLU A 300 -21.91 -16.41 -53.20
C GLU A 300 -20.54 -16.25 -52.49
N GLY A 301 -20.14 -15.03 -52.17
CA GLY A 301 -18.88 -14.70 -51.49
C GLY A 301 -17.70 -14.52 -52.49
N MET A 302 -18.00 -14.19 -53.73
CA MET A 302 -16.99 -13.85 -54.73
C MET A 302 -16.81 -12.34 -54.81
N VAL A 303 -15.58 -11.86 -54.93
CA VAL A 303 -15.28 -10.45 -55.17
C VAL A 303 -15.67 -10.11 -56.61
N ALA A 304 -16.82 -9.43 -56.79
CA ALA A 304 -17.37 -9.08 -58.08
C ALA A 304 -16.65 -7.86 -58.68
N ILE A 305 -16.43 -6.81 -57.89
CA ILE A 305 -15.73 -5.58 -58.31
C ILE A 305 -14.79 -5.15 -57.18
N SER A 306 -13.61 -4.67 -57.56
CA SER A 306 -12.62 -4.16 -56.58
C SER A 306 -11.85 -2.97 -57.16
N THR A 307 -11.47 -2.04 -56.28
CA THR A 307 -10.48 -0.99 -56.58
C THR A 307 -9.07 -1.59 -56.80
N ASP A 308 -8.77 -2.74 -56.17
CA ASP A 308 -7.61 -3.55 -56.49
C ASP A 308 -7.99 -4.67 -57.48
N LYS A 309 -7.68 -4.46 -58.73
CA LYS A 309 -8.05 -5.40 -59.82
C LYS A 309 -7.54 -6.82 -59.60
N GLY A 310 -6.48 -7.01 -58.81
CA GLY A 310 -5.97 -8.33 -58.45
C GLY A 310 -6.90 -9.14 -57.54
N ASN A 311 -7.89 -8.50 -56.93
CA ASN A 311 -8.87 -9.13 -56.05
C ASN A 311 -10.12 -9.62 -56.77
N GLU A 312 -10.40 -9.13 -58.00
CA GLU A 312 -11.61 -9.54 -58.73
C GLU A 312 -11.58 -11.04 -59.04
N GLY A 313 -12.69 -11.71 -58.75
CA GLY A 313 -12.81 -13.17 -58.88
C GLY A 313 -12.21 -13.97 -57.71
N TYR A 314 -11.76 -13.32 -56.65
CA TYR A 314 -11.32 -14.02 -55.44
C TYR A 314 -12.49 -14.57 -54.66
N ASP A 315 -12.42 -15.85 -54.31
CA ASP A 315 -13.40 -16.51 -53.43
C ASP A 315 -13.04 -16.26 -51.96
N MET A 316 -13.84 -15.50 -51.27
CA MET A 316 -13.66 -15.17 -49.86
C MET A 316 -13.66 -16.39 -48.93
N ASN A 317 -14.12 -17.54 -49.38
CA ASN A 317 -14.07 -18.78 -48.59
C ASN A 317 -12.69 -19.46 -48.57
N ARG A 318 -11.72 -18.98 -49.35
CA ARG A 318 -10.39 -19.60 -49.46
C ARG A 318 -9.49 -19.41 -48.26
N SER A 319 -9.58 -18.29 -47.55
CA SER A 319 -8.77 -18.06 -46.36
C SER A 319 -9.64 -17.92 -45.12
N ASP A 320 -9.11 -18.22 -43.95
CA ASP A 320 -9.87 -18.05 -42.69
C ASP A 320 -10.17 -16.57 -42.41
N GLN A 321 -9.26 -15.66 -42.78
CA GLN A 321 -9.44 -14.21 -42.63
C GLN A 321 -10.62 -13.72 -43.47
N SER A 322 -10.70 -14.04 -44.76
CA SER A 322 -11.79 -13.57 -45.63
C SER A 322 -13.10 -14.31 -45.38
N ARG A 323 -13.07 -15.59 -45.03
CA ARG A 323 -14.24 -16.42 -44.71
C ARG A 323 -15.02 -15.86 -43.52
N GLU A 324 -14.34 -15.19 -42.60
CA GLU A 324 -14.98 -14.58 -41.45
C GLU A 324 -16.09 -13.60 -41.86
N PHE A 325 -15.86 -12.77 -42.88
CA PHE A 325 -16.86 -11.86 -43.45
C PHE A 325 -18.10 -12.59 -43.95
N VAL A 326 -17.88 -13.60 -44.77
CA VAL A 326 -18.98 -14.40 -45.36
C VAL A 326 -19.83 -15.07 -44.27
N ASN A 327 -19.19 -15.59 -43.23
CA ASN A 327 -19.90 -16.27 -42.14
C ASN A 327 -20.67 -15.30 -41.22
N VAL A 328 -20.06 -14.17 -40.87
CA VAL A 328 -20.65 -13.22 -39.94
C VAL A 328 -21.80 -12.43 -40.56
N LEU A 329 -21.66 -12.04 -41.83
CA LEU A 329 -22.66 -11.22 -42.52
C LEU A 329 -23.90 -11.99 -42.97
N LYS A 330 -23.94 -13.32 -42.81
CA LYS A 330 -25.17 -14.11 -42.92
C LYS A 330 -26.23 -13.77 -41.86
N ASP A 331 -25.73 -13.44 -40.67
CA ASP A 331 -26.60 -13.23 -39.49
C ASP A 331 -26.52 -11.79 -38.91
N ARG A 332 -25.68 -10.93 -39.49
CA ARG A 332 -25.44 -9.55 -39.04
C ARG A 332 -25.47 -8.57 -40.21
N GLU A 333 -25.85 -7.33 -39.95
CA GLU A 333 -25.85 -6.27 -40.95
C GLU A 333 -24.45 -5.77 -41.30
N TYR A 334 -23.53 -5.81 -40.36
CA TYR A 334 -22.15 -5.35 -40.56
C TYR A 334 -21.13 -6.19 -39.78
N PHE A 335 -19.88 -6.06 -40.18
CA PHE A 335 -18.74 -6.66 -39.50
C PHE A 335 -17.49 -5.80 -39.64
N VAL A 336 -16.76 -5.57 -38.51
CA VAL A 336 -15.44 -4.93 -38.51
C VAL A 336 -14.42 -5.94 -38.02
N GLN A 337 -13.40 -6.21 -38.87
CA GLN A 337 -12.36 -7.15 -38.56
C GLN A 337 -11.19 -6.48 -37.88
N LYS A 338 -10.44 -7.23 -37.08
CA LYS A 338 -9.18 -6.78 -36.51
C LYS A 338 -8.16 -6.46 -37.64
N TYR A 339 -7.23 -5.53 -37.39
CA TYR A 339 -6.09 -5.30 -38.24
C TYR A 339 -5.29 -6.60 -38.39
N SER A 340 -5.19 -7.11 -39.59
CA SER A 340 -4.66 -8.45 -39.89
C SER A 340 -4.10 -8.59 -41.28
N PRO A 341 -3.24 -9.62 -41.56
CA PRO A 341 -2.77 -9.92 -42.89
C PRO A 341 -3.94 -10.26 -43.81
N ARG A 342 -3.88 -9.80 -45.06
CA ARG A 342 -4.87 -10.14 -46.09
C ARG A 342 -4.85 -11.63 -46.41
N GLY A 343 -6.02 -12.20 -46.67
CA GLY A 343 -6.14 -13.59 -47.09
C GLY A 343 -5.59 -13.90 -48.47
N ILE A 344 -5.52 -12.91 -49.36
CA ILE A 344 -4.97 -13.03 -50.70
C ILE A 344 -3.44 -12.92 -50.67
N ASP A 345 -2.93 -11.95 -49.93
CA ASP A 345 -1.50 -11.67 -49.79
C ASP A 345 -1.17 -11.43 -48.30
N GLY A 346 -0.64 -12.44 -47.63
CA GLY A 346 -0.30 -12.41 -46.23
C GLY A 346 0.81 -11.43 -45.84
N SER A 347 1.49 -10.81 -46.79
CA SER A 347 2.50 -9.77 -46.56
C SER A 347 1.86 -8.38 -46.36
N VAL A 348 0.63 -8.19 -46.82
CA VAL A 348 -0.10 -6.93 -46.77
C VAL A 348 -1.10 -6.95 -45.61
N TRP A 349 -0.97 -6.00 -44.71
CA TRP A 349 -1.88 -5.84 -43.55
C TRP A 349 -2.97 -4.81 -43.83
N ARG A 350 -4.20 -5.11 -43.40
CA ARG A 350 -5.38 -4.26 -43.61
C ARG A 350 -6.31 -4.34 -42.41
N LYS A 351 -7.07 -3.26 -42.16
CA LYS A 351 -8.25 -3.29 -41.33
C LYS A 351 -9.46 -3.09 -42.21
N TYR A 352 -10.44 -3.97 -42.11
CA TYR A 352 -11.64 -3.95 -42.95
C TYR A 352 -12.92 -3.78 -42.12
N ALA A 353 -13.88 -2.99 -42.65
CA ALA A 353 -15.27 -3.04 -42.29
C ALA A 353 -16.10 -3.48 -43.52
N ALA A 354 -17.17 -4.21 -43.26
CA ALA A 354 -18.09 -4.64 -44.31
C ALA A 354 -19.55 -4.48 -43.86
N ILE A 355 -20.43 -4.14 -44.80
CA ILE A 355 -21.85 -3.90 -44.58
C ILE A 355 -22.63 -4.59 -45.70
N ASN A 356 -23.74 -5.26 -45.38
CA ASN A 356 -24.61 -5.90 -46.34
C ASN A 356 -25.23 -4.87 -47.31
N LEU A 357 -25.30 -5.25 -48.61
CA LEU A 357 -25.98 -4.51 -49.62
C LEU A 357 -27.44 -4.98 -49.78
N ASP A 358 -28.32 -4.11 -50.28
CA ASP A 358 -29.74 -4.39 -50.40
C ASP A 358 -30.06 -5.45 -51.49
N ASP A 359 -29.13 -5.66 -52.45
CA ASP A 359 -29.24 -6.62 -53.55
C ASP A 359 -28.73 -8.03 -53.24
N GLY A 360 -28.22 -8.22 -52.02
CA GLY A 360 -27.65 -9.51 -51.55
C GLY A 360 -26.17 -9.66 -51.90
N GLY A 361 -25.37 -9.50 -50.92
CA GLY A 361 -23.92 -9.42 -50.93
C GLY A 361 -23.48 -8.38 -49.90
N PHE A 362 -22.25 -7.92 -49.97
CA PHE A 362 -21.76 -6.88 -49.06
C PHE A 362 -20.64 -6.03 -49.70
N ILE A 363 -20.56 -4.79 -49.23
CA ILE A 363 -19.46 -3.88 -49.50
C ILE A 363 -18.44 -3.97 -48.38
N GLN A 364 -17.18 -4.06 -48.76
CA GLN A 364 -16.05 -4.10 -47.82
C GLN A 364 -15.11 -2.92 -48.11
N VAL A 365 -14.78 -2.19 -47.03
CA VAL A 365 -13.90 -1.02 -47.09
C VAL A 365 -12.66 -1.30 -46.25
N GLY A 366 -11.47 -0.98 -46.77
CA GLY A 366 -10.20 -1.27 -46.12
C GLY A 366 -9.28 -0.07 -45.94
N TYR A 367 -8.63 -0.01 -44.76
CA TYR A 367 -7.51 0.85 -44.46
C TYR A 367 -6.19 0.07 -44.52
N ASP A 368 -5.12 0.71 -45.05
CA ASP A 368 -3.76 0.24 -44.85
C ASP A 368 -3.16 0.67 -43.52
N ALA A 369 -1.90 0.31 -43.29
CA ALA A 369 -1.21 0.65 -42.07
C ALA A 369 -1.12 2.17 -41.88
N GLU A 370 -0.81 2.95 -42.90
CA GLU A 370 -0.62 4.40 -42.81
C GLU A 370 -1.94 5.10 -42.45
N GLN A 371 -3.03 4.79 -43.18
CA GLN A 371 -4.34 5.38 -42.92
C GLN A 371 -4.90 4.95 -41.55
N PHE A 372 -4.69 3.68 -41.20
CA PHE A 372 -5.18 3.15 -39.91
C PHE A 372 -4.44 3.80 -38.73
N HIS A 373 -3.13 3.94 -38.83
CA HIS A 373 -2.34 4.60 -37.76
C HIS A 373 -2.66 6.09 -37.68
N ALA A 374 -2.79 6.81 -38.80
CA ALA A 374 -3.18 8.22 -38.77
C ALA A 374 -4.54 8.47 -38.09
N MET A 375 -5.51 7.56 -38.30
CA MET A 375 -6.79 7.60 -37.59
C MET A 375 -6.64 7.25 -36.12
N LEU A 376 -5.81 6.25 -35.79
CA LEU A 376 -5.61 5.82 -34.42
C LEU A 376 -4.87 6.87 -33.57
N ASP A 377 -3.93 7.62 -34.14
CA ASP A 377 -3.18 8.67 -33.43
C ASP A 377 -4.14 9.67 -32.76
N GLU A 378 -5.20 10.09 -33.45
CA GLU A 378 -6.19 10.99 -32.90
C GLU A 378 -6.96 10.34 -31.72
N PHE A 379 -7.39 9.08 -31.88
CA PHE A 379 -8.14 8.37 -30.84
C PHE A 379 -7.28 7.99 -29.64
N VAL A 380 -6.02 7.61 -29.88
CA VAL A 380 -5.05 7.28 -28.84
C VAL A 380 -4.79 8.48 -27.94
N VAL A 381 -4.63 9.68 -28.52
CA VAL A 381 -4.46 10.92 -27.76
C VAL A 381 -5.68 11.20 -26.86
N ASP A 382 -6.90 11.10 -27.41
CA ASP A 382 -8.12 11.39 -26.66
C ASP A 382 -8.36 10.37 -25.53
N VAL A 383 -8.12 9.07 -25.79
CA VAL A 383 -8.33 8.01 -24.80
C VAL A 383 -7.27 8.06 -23.70
N THR A 384 -6.02 8.36 -24.02
CA THR A 384 -4.88 8.26 -23.07
C THR A 384 -4.79 9.48 -22.16
N LYS A 385 -5.08 10.69 -22.67
CA LYS A 385 -4.87 11.97 -21.98
C LYS A 385 -5.51 12.05 -20.59
N ASN A 386 -6.60 11.32 -20.36
CA ASN A 386 -7.35 11.32 -19.09
C ASN A 386 -7.20 9.99 -18.32
N ARG A 387 -6.30 9.10 -18.72
CA ARG A 387 -6.09 7.81 -18.06
C ARG A 387 -4.89 7.86 -17.12
N HIS A 388 -5.14 7.49 -15.86
CA HIS A 388 -4.12 7.39 -14.83
C HIS A 388 -4.06 5.96 -14.31
N VAL A 389 -2.89 5.58 -13.83
CA VAL A 389 -2.66 4.33 -13.10
C VAL A 389 -2.36 4.71 -11.65
N GLY A 390 -3.30 4.47 -10.74
CA GLY A 390 -3.20 5.01 -9.39
C GLY A 390 -3.36 6.53 -9.36
N THR A 391 -2.62 7.21 -8.50
CA THR A 391 -2.67 8.67 -8.31
C THR A 391 -1.59 9.40 -9.11
N GLU A 392 -0.37 8.87 -9.11
CA GLU A 392 0.82 9.48 -9.72
C GLU A 392 1.31 8.73 -10.96
N GLY A 393 0.72 7.59 -11.26
CA GLY A 393 1.11 6.78 -12.41
C GLY A 393 0.54 7.32 -13.72
N PHE A 394 1.06 6.80 -14.84
CA PHE A 394 0.69 7.22 -16.17
C PHE A 394 0.46 6.04 -17.11
N VAL A 395 -0.26 6.33 -18.20
CA VAL A 395 -0.32 5.48 -19.38
C VAL A 395 0.35 6.24 -20.53
N ALA A 396 1.26 5.60 -21.23
CA ALA A 396 1.85 6.13 -22.45
C ALA A 396 1.59 5.18 -23.60
N VAL A 397 1.43 5.73 -24.79
CA VAL A 397 1.31 4.97 -26.02
C VAL A 397 2.46 5.36 -26.95
N CYS A 398 3.21 4.39 -27.40
CA CYS A 398 4.37 4.56 -28.27
C CYS A 398 4.10 3.94 -29.64
N ASP A 399 4.72 4.50 -30.66
CA ASP A 399 4.74 3.93 -32.01
C ASP A 399 5.69 2.72 -32.12
N GLU A 400 5.83 2.20 -33.34
CA GLU A 400 6.72 1.08 -33.64
C GLU A 400 8.21 1.37 -33.37
N THR A 401 8.60 2.65 -33.34
CA THR A 401 9.97 3.09 -33.04
C THR A 401 10.21 3.32 -31.55
N LEU A 402 9.19 3.11 -30.71
CA LEU A 402 9.16 3.39 -29.28
C LEU A 402 9.22 4.90 -28.95
N ALA A 403 8.87 5.76 -29.92
CA ALA A 403 8.59 7.16 -29.64
C ALA A 403 7.19 7.31 -29.02
N ILE A 404 7.08 8.12 -27.96
CA ILE A 404 5.83 8.34 -27.25
C ILE A 404 4.91 9.22 -28.11
N VAL A 405 3.79 8.67 -28.55
CA VAL A 405 2.77 9.41 -29.31
C VAL A 405 1.94 10.27 -28.37
N THR A 406 1.57 9.72 -27.23
CA THR A 406 0.77 10.41 -26.24
C THR A 406 0.94 9.81 -24.84
N ASP A 407 0.75 10.65 -23.84
CA ASP A 407 0.74 10.28 -22.42
C ASP A 407 0.01 11.39 -21.61
N ASN A 408 -0.07 11.20 -20.30
CA ASN A 408 -0.66 12.17 -19.37
C ASN A 408 0.39 12.89 -18.49
N LYS A 409 1.68 12.83 -18.86
CA LYS A 409 2.82 13.47 -18.16
C LYS A 409 3.65 14.40 -19.07
N ASP A 410 3.15 14.72 -20.27
CA ASP A 410 3.80 15.60 -21.25
C ASP A 410 5.15 15.08 -21.79
N TYR A 411 5.29 13.75 -21.94
CA TYR A 411 6.45 13.12 -22.57
C TYR A 411 6.31 12.94 -24.10
N ALA A 412 5.19 13.33 -24.70
CA ALA A 412 4.90 13.13 -26.11
C ALA A 412 6.03 13.66 -27.02
N GLY A 413 6.46 12.86 -27.98
CA GLY A 413 7.58 13.13 -28.89
C GLY A 413 8.95 12.67 -28.38
N ALA A 414 9.07 12.20 -27.15
CA ALA A 414 10.29 11.64 -26.59
C ALA A 414 10.39 10.13 -26.87
N ASP A 415 11.61 9.60 -27.03
CA ASP A 415 11.86 8.17 -26.99
C ASP A 415 11.74 7.64 -25.55
N VAL A 416 11.20 6.43 -25.36
CA VAL A 416 11.02 5.86 -24.02
C VAL A 416 12.32 5.78 -23.20
N SER A 417 13.47 5.62 -23.88
CA SER A 417 14.77 5.60 -23.21
C SER A 417 15.16 6.95 -22.63
N THR A 418 14.71 8.06 -23.23
CA THR A 418 15.03 9.43 -22.77
C THR A 418 14.30 9.78 -21.48
N ILE A 419 13.16 9.15 -21.21
CA ILE A 419 12.44 9.28 -19.93
C ILE A 419 12.90 8.27 -18.88
N GLY A 420 13.92 7.45 -19.19
CA GLY A 420 14.51 6.48 -18.26
C GLY A 420 13.94 5.06 -18.33
N ILE A 421 13.05 4.77 -19.26
CA ILE A 421 12.58 3.40 -19.53
C ILE A 421 13.51 2.76 -20.54
N GLU A 422 14.47 1.95 -20.07
CA GLU A 422 15.29 1.13 -20.96
C GLU A 422 14.45 -0.01 -21.53
N PRO A 423 14.20 -0.05 -22.90
CA PRO A 423 13.34 -1.07 -23.47
C PRO A 423 13.92 -2.47 -23.25
N PRO A 424 13.21 -3.39 -22.58
CA PRO A 424 13.62 -4.78 -22.48
C PRO A 424 13.56 -5.49 -23.85
N GLU A 425 14.20 -6.64 -23.96
CA GLU A 425 14.27 -7.37 -25.24
C GLU A 425 12.88 -7.72 -25.79
N GLU A 426 11.94 -8.07 -24.93
CA GLU A 426 10.55 -8.35 -25.31
C GLU A 426 9.89 -7.12 -25.95
N MET A 427 10.15 -5.91 -25.43
CA MET A 427 9.62 -4.67 -26.00
C MET A 427 10.24 -4.38 -27.36
N LYS A 428 11.55 -4.58 -27.54
CA LYS A 428 12.24 -4.43 -28.83
C LYS A 428 11.78 -5.45 -29.89
N GLU A 429 11.37 -6.63 -29.44
CA GLU A 429 10.85 -7.70 -30.31
C GLU A 429 9.34 -7.56 -30.58
N GLY A 430 8.67 -6.52 -30.09
CA GLY A 430 7.22 -6.33 -30.25
C GLY A 430 6.36 -7.34 -29.46
N LYS A 431 6.92 -7.95 -28.41
CA LYS A 431 6.22 -8.92 -27.58
C LYS A 431 5.60 -8.24 -26.36
N THR A 432 4.44 -8.69 -25.95
CA THR A 432 3.76 -8.19 -24.72
C THR A 432 4.51 -8.64 -23.47
N ALA A 433 4.58 -7.75 -22.46
CA ALA A 433 5.18 -8.05 -21.16
C ALA A 433 4.49 -9.23 -20.45
N THR A 434 5.29 -10.13 -19.91
CA THR A 434 4.84 -11.26 -19.09
C THR A 434 5.11 -11.03 -17.59
N ALA A 435 5.90 -9.99 -17.24
CA ALA A 435 6.32 -9.66 -15.89
C ALA A 435 6.25 -8.15 -15.65
N LEU A 436 6.47 -7.74 -14.39
CA LEU A 436 6.69 -6.36 -14.00
C LEU A 436 8.14 -5.97 -14.28
N TYR A 437 8.32 -4.78 -14.84
CA TYR A 437 9.62 -4.16 -15.08
C TYR A 437 9.81 -2.94 -14.20
N TYR A 438 11.05 -2.48 -14.07
CA TYR A 438 11.43 -1.32 -13.26
C TYR A 438 12.23 -0.34 -14.09
N ALA A 439 11.97 0.94 -13.87
CA ALA A 439 12.68 2.04 -14.52
C ALA A 439 12.89 3.20 -13.55
N ASN A 440 13.91 4.02 -13.78
CA ASN A 440 14.07 5.31 -13.09
C ASN A 440 13.58 6.40 -14.02
N VAL A 441 12.31 6.79 -13.87
CA VAL A 441 11.66 7.77 -14.73
C VAL A 441 12.07 9.18 -14.30
N ALA A 442 12.49 10.01 -15.26
CA ALA A 442 12.86 11.40 -15.01
C ALA A 442 11.64 12.20 -14.56
N ASP A 443 11.72 12.83 -13.38
CA ASP A 443 10.66 13.66 -12.79
C ASP A 443 10.93 15.17 -12.93
N GLY A 444 12.08 15.54 -13.50
CA GLY A 444 12.52 16.93 -13.65
C GLY A 444 13.01 17.58 -12.35
N GLU A 445 12.84 16.96 -11.19
CA GLU A 445 13.22 17.48 -9.88
C GLU A 445 14.47 16.81 -9.31
N THR A 446 14.71 15.53 -9.64
CA THR A 446 15.84 14.76 -9.13
C THR A 446 16.80 14.32 -10.25
N GLU A 447 18.11 14.37 -10.01
CA GLU A 447 19.14 13.90 -10.98
C GLU A 447 19.07 12.38 -11.25
N LEU A 448 18.48 11.59 -10.35
CA LEU A 448 18.40 10.13 -10.43
C LEU A 448 17.06 9.61 -10.94
N GLY A 449 16.07 10.49 -11.10
CA GLY A 449 14.69 10.11 -11.40
C GLY A 449 14.00 9.38 -10.23
N GLU A 450 12.71 9.14 -10.34
CA GLU A 450 11.94 8.33 -9.41
C GLU A 450 11.83 6.90 -9.92
N LYS A 451 11.89 5.91 -9.02
CA LYS A 451 11.76 4.51 -9.38
C LYS A 451 10.30 4.16 -9.68
N TYR A 452 10.04 3.71 -10.90
CA TYR A 452 8.73 3.27 -11.38
C TYR A 452 8.70 1.76 -11.59
N MET A 453 7.51 1.18 -11.42
CA MET A 453 7.12 -0.14 -11.90
C MET A 453 6.27 0.04 -13.14
N TYR A 454 6.43 -0.81 -14.16
CA TYR A 454 5.65 -0.75 -15.39
C TYR A 454 5.41 -2.11 -16.03
N VAL A 455 4.39 -2.18 -16.88
CA VAL A 455 4.14 -3.24 -17.84
C VAL A 455 3.83 -2.62 -19.19
N PHE A 456 3.94 -3.42 -20.27
CA PHE A 456 3.61 -2.97 -21.61
C PHE A 456 2.92 -4.08 -22.42
N LYS A 457 2.16 -3.65 -23.43
CA LYS A 457 1.45 -4.53 -24.35
C LYS A 457 1.44 -3.93 -25.74
N PHE A 458 1.72 -4.77 -26.74
CA PHE A 458 1.56 -4.36 -28.13
C PHE A 458 0.13 -4.60 -28.61
N VAL A 459 -0.47 -3.58 -29.22
CA VAL A 459 -1.83 -3.58 -29.75
C VAL A 459 -1.84 -2.83 -31.06
N GLU A 460 -2.15 -3.52 -32.14
CA GLU A 460 -2.34 -2.95 -33.49
C GLU A 460 -1.19 -2.01 -33.96
N GLY A 461 0.06 -2.37 -33.62
CA GLY A 461 1.25 -1.59 -33.99
C GLY A 461 1.72 -0.60 -32.93
N TYR A 462 0.94 -0.33 -31.89
CA TYR A 462 1.32 0.54 -30.77
C TYR A 462 1.81 -0.26 -29.57
N CYS A 463 2.77 0.30 -28.86
CA CYS A 463 3.17 -0.17 -27.54
C CYS A 463 2.49 0.67 -26.45
N ILE A 464 1.56 0.08 -25.72
CA ILE A 464 0.90 0.71 -24.57
C ILE A 464 1.67 0.39 -23.31
N ILE A 465 2.13 1.39 -22.59
CA ILE A 465 2.88 1.29 -21.33
C ILE A 465 2.00 1.81 -20.21
N ALA A 466 1.83 1.03 -19.15
CA ALA A 466 1.24 1.49 -17.89
C ALA A 466 2.31 1.49 -16.81
N ALA A 467 2.53 2.61 -16.16
CA ALA A 467 3.59 2.82 -15.18
C ALA A 467 3.08 3.57 -13.95
N MET A 468 3.63 3.25 -12.76
CA MET A 468 3.40 4.01 -11.54
C MET A 468 4.67 4.02 -10.66
N PRO A 469 4.83 5.03 -9.77
CA PRO A 469 5.90 5.03 -8.79
C PRO A 469 5.91 3.74 -7.95
N GLU A 470 7.10 3.16 -7.72
CA GLU A 470 7.23 2.00 -6.83
C GLU A 470 6.70 2.32 -5.42
N SER A 471 6.93 3.54 -4.95
CA SER A 471 6.41 4.05 -3.67
C SER A 471 4.89 3.92 -3.56
N GLU A 472 4.16 4.24 -4.62
CA GLU A 472 2.70 4.11 -4.67
C GLU A 472 2.27 2.64 -4.79
N ALA A 473 2.92 1.86 -5.67
CA ALA A 473 2.61 0.45 -5.86
C ALA A 473 2.76 -0.37 -4.57
N VAL A 474 3.80 -0.08 -3.77
CA VAL A 474 4.04 -0.78 -2.50
C VAL A 474 3.29 -0.17 -1.31
N PHE A 475 2.73 1.04 -1.45
CA PHE A 475 2.03 1.74 -0.36
C PHE A 475 0.92 0.90 0.26
N MET A 476 0.03 0.34 -0.54
CA MET A 476 -1.09 -0.47 -0.06
C MET A 476 -0.61 -1.74 0.65
N ARG A 477 0.44 -2.38 0.14
CA ARG A 477 1.10 -3.52 0.79
C ARG A 477 1.66 -3.14 2.15
N ASP A 478 2.49 -2.11 2.17
CA ASP A 478 3.19 -1.68 3.38
C ASP A 478 2.16 -1.25 4.44
N ALA A 479 1.15 -0.48 4.07
CA ALA A 479 0.04 -0.10 4.97
C ALA A 479 -0.70 -1.34 5.51
N SER A 480 -0.97 -2.34 4.68
CA SER A 480 -1.61 -3.59 5.08
C SER A 480 -0.72 -4.41 6.02
N ILE A 481 0.60 -4.51 5.74
CA ILE A 481 1.56 -5.20 6.59
C ILE A 481 1.64 -4.53 7.97
N TYR A 482 1.84 -3.21 8.03
CA TYR A 482 1.90 -2.48 9.30
C TYR A 482 0.61 -2.62 10.11
N THR A 483 -0.54 -2.43 9.48
CA THR A 483 -1.85 -2.58 10.13
C THR A 483 -2.05 -3.99 10.68
N SER A 484 -1.72 -5.01 9.89
CA SER A 484 -1.85 -6.42 10.31
C SER A 484 -0.93 -6.75 11.48
N ILE A 485 0.34 -6.34 11.42
CA ILE A 485 1.32 -6.58 12.49
C ILE A 485 0.90 -5.84 13.77
N PHE A 486 0.45 -4.59 13.67
CA PHE A 486 -0.02 -3.83 14.82
C PHE A 486 -1.27 -4.47 15.47
N MET A 487 -2.23 -4.87 14.66
CA MET A 487 -3.42 -5.57 15.16
C MET A 487 -3.05 -6.89 15.85
N GLN A 488 -2.09 -7.64 15.31
CA GLN A 488 -1.59 -8.86 15.97
C GLN A 488 -0.96 -8.57 17.33
N VAL A 489 -0.16 -7.50 17.48
CA VAL A 489 0.41 -7.10 18.78
C VAL A 489 -0.70 -6.86 19.80
N ILE A 490 -1.75 -6.11 19.42
CA ILE A 490 -2.89 -5.84 20.32
C ILE A 490 -3.63 -7.12 20.68
N ILE A 491 -3.93 -7.96 19.70
CA ILE A 491 -4.65 -9.23 19.92
C ILE A 491 -3.84 -10.12 20.87
N PHE A 492 -2.56 -10.32 20.62
CA PHE A 492 -1.72 -11.17 21.45
C PHE A 492 -1.47 -10.58 22.85
N ALA A 493 -1.30 -9.26 22.97
CA ALA A 493 -1.17 -8.60 24.27
C ALA A 493 -2.46 -8.74 25.09
N THR A 494 -3.62 -8.52 24.48
CA THR A 494 -4.93 -8.69 25.12
C THR A 494 -5.15 -10.15 25.54
N LEU A 495 -4.85 -11.10 24.65
CA LEU A 495 -4.97 -12.53 24.92
C LEU A 495 -4.07 -12.96 26.09
N PHE A 496 -2.81 -12.46 26.11
CA PHE A 496 -1.88 -12.71 27.20
C PHE A 496 -2.45 -12.25 28.56
N VAL A 497 -2.92 -11.01 28.62
CA VAL A 497 -3.50 -10.44 29.84
C VAL A 497 -4.73 -11.23 30.28
N PHE A 498 -5.62 -11.54 29.34
CA PHE A 498 -6.86 -12.27 29.63
C PHE A 498 -6.59 -13.68 30.15
N ILE A 499 -5.78 -14.47 29.44
CA ILE A 499 -5.42 -15.84 29.84
C ILE A 499 -4.72 -15.83 31.20
N TYR A 500 -3.79 -14.89 31.40
CA TYR A 500 -3.09 -14.77 32.67
C TYR A 500 -4.04 -14.48 33.85
N ILE A 501 -4.95 -13.48 33.70
CA ILE A 501 -5.94 -13.17 34.75
C ILE A 501 -6.85 -14.36 35.03
N LEU A 502 -7.31 -15.04 33.99
CA LEU A 502 -8.19 -16.20 34.12
C LEU A 502 -7.51 -17.33 34.91
N ILE A 503 -6.29 -17.70 34.53
CA ILE A 503 -5.53 -18.76 35.20
C ILE A 503 -5.16 -18.36 36.62
N LYS A 504 -4.73 -17.13 36.85
CA LYS A 504 -4.44 -16.61 38.17
C LYS A 504 -5.67 -16.74 39.08
N ARG A 505 -6.85 -16.33 38.58
CA ARG A 505 -8.09 -16.31 39.36
C ARG A 505 -8.66 -17.70 39.63
N VAL A 506 -8.61 -18.58 38.62
CA VAL A 506 -9.25 -19.90 38.68
C VAL A 506 -8.33 -20.98 39.27
N ILE A 507 -7.04 -20.96 38.92
CA ILE A 507 -6.12 -22.04 39.29
C ILE A 507 -5.24 -21.62 40.46
N ILE A 508 -4.47 -20.53 40.30
CA ILE A 508 -3.41 -20.18 41.26
C ILE A 508 -4.01 -19.81 42.63
N ASN A 509 -5.00 -18.94 42.64
CA ASN A 509 -5.63 -18.51 43.92
C ASN A 509 -6.32 -19.68 44.66
N ASN A 510 -6.85 -20.67 43.93
CA ASN A 510 -7.46 -21.84 44.55
C ASN A 510 -6.38 -22.84 45.09
N LEU A 511 -5.26 -23.00 44.34
CA LEU A 511 -4.12 -23.79 44.83
C LEU A 511 -3.48 -23.17 46.07
N GLU A 512 -3.30 -21.85 46.12
CA GLU A 512 -2.81 -21.13 47.29
C GLU A 512 -3.73 -21.34 48.51
N LYS A 513 -5.07 -21.23 48.31
CA LYS A 513 -6.04 -21.52 49.40
C LYS A 513 -5.96 -22.93 49.90
N ILE A 514 -5.82 -23.92 49.03
CA ILE A 514 -5.66 -25.33 49.41
C ILE A 514 -4.37 -25.56 50.18
N ASN A 515 -3.26 -24.99 49.72
CA ASN A 515 -1.97 -25.07 50.38
C ASN A 515 -1.98 -24.41 51.79
N ASP A 516 -2.58 -23.22 51.91
CA ASP A 516 -2.74 -22.53 53.19
C ASP A 516 -3.64 -23.33 54.15
N THR A 517 -4.66 -23.99 53.64
CA THR A 517 -5.55 -24.86 54.48
C THR A 517 -4.80 -26.09 54.94
N LEU A 518 -4.01 -26.74 54.06
CA LEU A 518 -3.18 -27.88 54.44
C LEU A 518 -2.11 -27.49 55.45
N GLY A 519 -1.42 -26.35 55.27
CA GLY A 519 -0.43 -25.87 56.23
C GLY A 519 -0.99 -25.42 57.59
N ARG A 520 -2.32 -25.30 57.74
CA ARG A 520 -2.97 -25.07 59.05
C ARG A 520 -3.39 -26.39 59.74
N ILE A 521 -3.41 -27.48 59.03
CA ILE A 521 -3.81 -28.79 59.52
C ILE A 521 -2.57 -29.59 59.96
N THR A 522 -1.40 -29.32 59.39
CA THR A 522 -0.10 -29.84 59.82
C THR A 522 0.54 -28.92 60.88
#